data_7e116133f043e3880099b38f618cb887
#
_entry.id   7e116133f043e3880099b38f618cb887
#
_cell.length_a   1.000
_cell.length_b   1.000
_cell.length_c   1.000
_cell.angle_alpha   90.00
_cell.angle_beta   90.00
_cell.angle_gamma   90.00
#
_symmetry.space_group_name_H-M   'P 1'
#
loop_
_entity.id
_entity.type
_entity.pdbx_description
1 polymer ?
#
loop_
_entity_poly.entity_id
_entity_poly.type
_entity_poly.pdbx_seq_one_letter_code
_entity_poly.pdbx_strand_id
1 'polypeptide(L)'
;MPKLNCFFAVLASALLFSACSDNDDASVGSSRIVLYDNQFNVGSGVIWQGNPYSVVNTVPYVWKDTYVNDKGETVTDDVEGFTVSDNTTQLGNYTISLYETGLTYSPELASAKGKGAVVSIQLCSPDLDGVADGTYKYSETTAAQTFRAYCSSEYQSQKTIKPAAITEGEVSVKHDGNDYHVTLSGKTLFGGSVVANYDGPLEVCKVPQQTSLEYTDVSLAGMMDTMNIDVYYGDVLLGSSTELDDGNPEYPDLGTGLCFFSLTSGMTQSASAKRKDMADIALYWDKAKKSFRFQSPITMRAHLGHKAEYVFPCHTKYMKAPASFTDADFENLDATRFNVDIKESDVEIPVTTADDFQTSYVFFETGNGVKGVMRLKQYTPQGTGSYDYYGVMTYNYQTGPKLLMDIKCPAIVSNPQIR
;
A
#
# COMPACT_ATOMS: atom_id res chain seq x y z
N MET A 1 55.81 6.39 4.86
CA MET A 1 54.56 6.14 5.57
C MET A 1 53.94 4.88 5.00
N PRO A 2 53.88 3.75 5.74
CA PRO A 2 53.43 2.49 5.19
C PRO A 2 51.92 2.38 5.21
N LYS A 3 51.37 1.81 4.13
CA LYS A 3 49.97 1.46 3.95
C LYS A 3 49.65 0.21 4.78
N LEU A 4 48.68 0.33 5.68
CA LEU A 4 48.16 -0.79 6.48
C LEU A 4 47.02 -1.44 5.70
N ASN A 5 47.28 -2.63 5.15
CA ASN A 5 46.27 -3.51 4.57
C ASN A 5 45.60 -4.31 5.73
N CYS A 6 44.37 -4.00 6.04
CA CYS A 6 43.54 -4.88 6.89
C CYS A 6 42.91 -5.97 6.04
N PHE A 7 43.44 -7.18 6.17
CA PHE A 7 42.77 -8.42 5.75
C PHE A 7 41.68 -8.74 6.78
N PHE A 8 40.44 -8.70 6.37
CA PHE A 8 39.35 -9.32 7.13
C PHE A 8 39.29 -10.81 6.76
N ALA A 9 39.75 -11.64 7.67
CA ALA A 9 39.55 -13.07 7.62
C ALA A 9 38.10 -13.36 8.06
N VAL A 10 37.28 -13.86 7.14
CA VAL A 10 35.95 -14.42 7.43
C VAL A 10 36.15 -15.76 8.12
N LEU A 11 35.98 -15.78 9.44
CA LEU A 11 35.95 -16.99 10.22
C LEU A 11 34.55 -17.62 10.09
N ALA A 12 34.40 -18.63 9.26
CA ALA A 12 33.24 -19.52 9.24
C ALA A 12 33.23 -20.34 10.51
N SER A 13 32.52 -19.91 11.54
CA SER A 13 32.22 -20.72 12.71
C SER A 13 31.07 -21.66 12.41
N ALA A 14 31.39 -22.89 12.02
CA ALA A 14 30.45 -23.99 12.06
C ALA A 14 30.13 -24.27 13.55
N LEU A 15 29.00 -23.81 14.02
CA LEU A 15 28.43 -24.22 15.30
C LEU A 15 27.89 -25.63 15.13
N LEU A 16 28.70 -26.59 15.51
CA LEU A 16 28.26 -27.96 15.82
C LEU A 16 27.37 -27.90 17.07
N PHE A 17 26.06 -27.96 16.86
CA PHE A 17 25.15 -28.29 17.95
C PHE A 17 25.37 -29.73 18.32
N SER A 18 26.10 -29.96 19.42
CA SER A 18 26.10 -31.26 20.10
C SER A 18 24.71 -31.47 20.70
N ALA A 19 23.93 -32.32 20.06
CA ALA A 19 22.70 -32.84 20.64
C ALA A 19 23.07 -33.66 21.85
N CYS A 20 22.60 -33.30 23.03
CA CYS A 20 22.45 -34.21 24.12
C CYS A 20 21.43 -35.27 23.69
N SER A 21 21.92 -36.49 23.53
CA SER A 21 21.09 -37.65 23.34
C SER A 21 20.51 -38.05 24.70
N ASP A 22 19.24 -37.82 24.93
CA ASP A 22 18.44 -38.66 25.74
C ASP A 22 17.52 -39.47 24.83
N ASN A 23 17.69 -40.80 24.95
CA ASN A 23 16.91 -41.79 24.25
C ASN A 23 15.44 -41.66 24.67
N ASP A 24 14.63 -41.14 23.76
CA ASP A 24 13.27 -41.61 23.63
C ASP A 24 13.03 -41.79 22.13
N ASP A 25 12.56 -42.98 21.74
CA ASP A 25 12.14 -43.37 20.42
C ASP A 25 11.09 -42.39 19.89
N ALA A 26 11.51 -41.20 19.46
CA ALA A 26 10.69 -40.28 18.69
C ALA A 26 10.64 -40.82 17.27
N SER A 27 9.55 -41.47 16.92
CA SER A 27 9.19 -41.81 15.56
C SER A 27 9.47 -40.62 14.68
N VAL A 28 10.39 -40.79 13.72
CA VAL A 28 10.63 -39.86 12.63
C VAL A 28 9.28 -39.54 11.99
N GLY A 29 8.79 -38.29 12.14
CA GLY A 29 7.62 -37.82 11.39
C GLY A 29 6.46 -37.18 12.17
N SER A 30 6.61 -36.73 13.41
CA SER A 30 5.49 -36.01 14.03
C SER A 30 5.50 -34.52 13.65
N SER A 31 4.48 -34.09 12.89
CA SER A 31 4.23 -32.69 12.59
C SER A 31 4.02 -31.89 13.87
N ARG A 32 4.77 -30.80 14.05
CA ARG A 32 4.75 -30.00 15.28
C ARG A 32 4.98 -28.53 15.06
N ILE A 33 4.45 -27.72 15.97
CA ILE A 33 4.71 -26.29 16.10
C ILE A 33 5.40 -26.07 17.46
N VAL A 34 6.49 -25.30 17.48
CA VAL A 34 7.15 -24.83 18.71
C VAL A 34 7.09 -23.33 18.74
N LEU A 35 6.41 -22.75 19.74
CA LEU A 35 6.27 -21.32 19.96
C LEU A 35 6.77 -20.98 21.36
N TYR A 36 7.81 -20.15 21.47
CA TYR A 36 8.36 -19.72 22.77
C TYR A 36 8.65 -20.92 23.72
N ASP A 37 9.31 -21.96 23.21
CA ASP A 37 9.63 -23.20 23.90
C ASP A 37 8.44 -24.12 24.24
N ASN A 38 7.20 -23.74 23.89
CA ASN A 38 6.03 -24.61 24.01
C ASN A 38 5.83 -25.40 22.72
N GLN A 39 5.67 -26.70 22.84
CA GLN A 39 5.46 -27.63 21.73
C GLN A 39 3.99 -27.99 21.60
N PHE A 40 3.48 -27.96 20.37
CA PHE A 40 2.10 -28.29 19.98
C PHE A 40 2.14 -29.31 18.83
N ASN A 41 1.34 -30.36 18.92
CA ASN A 41 1.22 -31.35 17.84
C ASN A 41 0.29 -30.81 16.75
N VAL A 42 0.74 -30.87 15.51
CA VAL A 42 -0.10 -30.47 14.36
C VAL A 42 -1.06 -31.60 14.01
N GLY A 43 -2.34 -31.31 14.04
CA GLY A 43 -3.40 -32.25 13.68
C GLY A 43 -3.85 -32.11 12.23
N SER A 44 -3.68 -30.93 11.63
CA SER A 44 -4.08 -30.67 10.26
C SER A 44 -3.38 -29.46 9.67
N GLY A 45 -3.34 -29.39 8.34
CA GLY A 45 -2.87 -28.23 7.61
C GLY A 45 -3.68 -28.01 6.33
N VAL A 46 -3.61 -26.83 5.79
CA VAL A 46 -4.31 -26.46 4.56
C VAL A 46 -3.51 -25.40 3.80
N ILE A 47 -3.60 -25.41 2.48
CA ILE A 47 -3.10 -24.33 1.62
C ILE A 47 -4.29 -23.47 1.18
N TRP A 48 -4.28 -22.20 1.55
CA TRP A 48 -5.21 -21.22 1.06
C TRP A 48 -4.62 -20.57 -0.19
N GLN A 49 -5.28 -20.71 -1.33
CA GLN A 49 -4.90 -20.04 -2.58
C GLN A 49 -5.66 -18.72 -2.70
N GLY A 50 -4.91 -17.62 -2.66
CA GLY A 50 -5.42 -16.28 -2.95
C GLY A 50 -5.25 -15.89 -4.43
N ASN A 51 -5.63 -14.65 -4.75
CA ASN A 51 -5.31 -14.08 -6.06
C ASN A 51 -3.80 -13.99 -6.26
N PRO A 52 -3.29 -14.29 -7.45
CA PRO A 52 -1.89 -14.06 -7.76
C PRO A 52 -1.46 -12.63 -7.45
N TYR A 53 -0.25 -12.47 -6.95
CA TYR A 53 0.36 -11.16 -6.83
C TYR A 53 0.82 -10.68 -8.20
N SER A 54 0.42 -9.47 -8.57
CA SER A 54 1.05 -8.76 -9.69
C SER A 54 2.23 -7.96 -9.11
N VAL A 55 3.44 -8.44 -9.30
CA VAL A 55 4.64 -7.69 -8.93
C VAL A 55 4.92 -6.71 -10.04
N VAL A 56 4.68 -5.45 -9.75
CA VAL A 56 4.98 -4.35 -10.64
C VAL A 56 6.40 -3.90 -10.34
N ASN A 57 7.25 -3.97 -11.34
CA ASN A 57 8.56 -3.37 -11.25
C ASN A 57 8.40 -1.87 -11.53
N THR A 58 8.87 -1.05 -10.62
CA THR A 58 9.00 0.38 -10.86
C THR A 58 10.34 0.66 -11.56
N VAL A 59 10.31 1.61 -12.48
CA VAL A 59 11.51 2.12 -13.14
C VAL A 59 11.69 3.60 -12.79
N PRO A 60 12.92 4.09 -12.73
CA PRO A 60 13.17 5.50 -12.55
C PRO A 60 12.44 6.34 -13.60
N TYR A 61 11.85 7.42 -13.17
CA TYR A 61 11.21 8.44 -14.01
C TYR A 61 11.81 9.79 -13.66
N VAL A 62 12.15 10.58 -14.68
CA VAL A 62 12.65 11.93 -14.49
C VAL A 62 11.72 12.92 -15.18
N TRP A 63 11.10 13.77 -14.37
CA TRP A 63 10.31 14.87 -14.88
C TRP A 63 11.20 16.13 -15.00
N LYS A 64 11.13 16.79 -16.16
CA LYS A 64 11.83 18.05 -16.43
C LYS A 64 10.97 19.21 -16.00
N ASP A 65 11.23 19.78 -14.84
CA ASP A 65 10.52 20.94 -14.32
C ASP A 65 11.19 22.22 -14.84
N THR A 66 10.56 22.84 -15.83
CA THR A 66 11.10 24.06 -16.48
C THR A 66 10.30 25.29 -16.06
N TYR A 67 10.99 26.28 -15.52
CA TYR A 67 10.38 27.52 -15.01
C TYR A 67 11.31 28.72 -15.16
N VAL A 68 10.77 29.92 -14.93
CA VAL A 68 11.55 31.16 -14.87
C VAL A 68 11.78 31.52 -13.40
N ASN A 69 13.04 31.63 -12.97
CA ASN A 69 13.37 31.99 -11.60
C ASN A 69 13.19 33.51 -11.33
N ASP A 70 13.39 33.93 -10.08
CA ASP A 70 13.27 35.34 -9.67
C ASP A 70 14.23 36.29 -10.37
N LYS A 71 15.26 35.77 -11.02
CA LYS A 71 16.24 36.57 -11.82
C LYS A 71 15.83 36.68 -13.28
N GLY A 72 14.71 36.08 -13.67
CA GLY A 72 14.23 36.05 -15.05
C GLY A 72 14.96 35.02 -15.93
N GLU A 73 15.67 34.07 -15.36
CA GLU A 73 16.40 33.02 -16.07
C GLU A 73 15.52 31.77 -16.19
N THR A 74 15.55 31.14 -17.37
CA THR A 74 14.91 29.83 -17.54
C THR A 74 15.77 28.76 -16.90
N VAL A 75 15.19 28.05 -15.93
CA VAL A 75 15.83 26.93 -15.21
C VAL A 75 15.08 25.66 -15.54
N THR A 76 15.80 24.55 -15.65
CA THR A 76 15.22 23.23 -15.77
C THR A 76 15.83 22.32 -14.71
N ASP A 77 15.00 21.84 -13.79
CA ASP A 77 15.38 20.88 -12.76
C ASP A 77 14.98 19.48 -13.20
N ASP A 78 15.84 18.51 -12.93
CA ASP A 78 15.54 17.11 -13.04
C ASP A 78 14.90 16.63 -11.73
N VAL A 79 13.60 16.34 -11.76
CA VAL A 79 12.85 15.83 -10.60
C VAL A 79 12.76 14.32 -10.70
N GLU A 80 13.43 13.65 -9.80
CA GLU A 80 13.47 12.18 -9.74
C GLU A 80 12.17 11.62 -9.15
N GLY A 81 11.68 10.58 -9.78
CA GLY A 81 10.50 9.83 -9.36
C GLY A 81 10.53 8.42 -9.91
N PHE A 82 9.38 7.77 -9.92
CA PHE A 82 9.22 6.43 -10.45
C PHE A 82 7.90 6.29 -11.23
N THR A 83 7.90 5.39 -12.17
CA THR A 83 6.72 4.95 -12.92
C THR A 83 6.69 3.43 -13.02
N VAL A 84 5.53 2.89 -13.41
CA VAL A 84 5.41 1.46 -13.66
C VAL A 84 6.24 1.03 -14.88
N SER A 85 6.90 -0.12 -14.76
CA SER A 85 7.50 -0.81 -15.89
C SER A 85 6.42 -1.57 -16.67
N ASP A 86 6.59 -1.71 -17.98
CA ASP A 86 5.72 -2.54 -18.82
C ASP A 86 5.80 -4.04 -18.46
N ASN A 87 6.78 -4.43 -17.65
CA ASN A 87 7.00 -5.81 -17.24
C ASN A 87 6.35 -6.08 -15.88
N THR A 88 5.19 -6.73 -15.91
CA THR A 88 4.52 -7.23 -14.70
C THR A 88 4.82 -8.72 -14.55
N THR A 89 5.34 -9.12 -13.40
CA THR A 89 5.52 -10.53 -13.05
C THR A 89 4.35 -10.98 -12.17
N GLN A 90 3.73 -12.10 -12.53
CA GLN A 90 2.71 -12.73 -11.71
C GLN A 90 3.38 -13.74 -10.78
N LEU A 91 2.99 -13.73 -9.48
CA LEU A 91 3.44 -14.70 -8.49
C LEU A 91 2.23 -15.34 -7.82
N GLY A 92 2.33 -16.64 -7.54
CA GLY A 92 1.32 -17.35 -6.77
C GLY A 92 1.24 -16.83 -5.33
N ASN A 93 0.02 -16.67 -4.84
CA ASN A 93 -0.29 -16.24 -3.47
C ASN A 93 -0.88 -17.42 -2.71
N TYR A 94 -0.08 -18.02 -1.86
CA TYR A 94 -0.48 -19.18 -1.08
C TYR A 94 -0.23 -18.94 0.40
N THR A 95 -1.15 -19.40 1.25
CA THR A 95 -0.95 -19.41 2.70
C THR A 95 -1.06 -20.83 3.21
N ILE A 96 0.03 -21.39 3.70
CA ILE A 96 0.02 -22.64 4.41
C ILE A 96 -0.35 -22.33 5.87
N SER A 97 -1.45 -22.91 6.33
CA SER A 97 -1.88 -22.81 7.72
C SER A 97 -1.79 -24.18 8.38
N LEU A 98 -1.04 -24.25 9.48
CA LEU A 98 -0.85 -25.44 10.30
C LEU A 98 -1.58 -25.27 11.62
N TYR A 99 -2.38 -26.24 11.99
CA TYR A 99 -3.28 -26.20 13.13
C TYR A 99 -2.95 -27.27 14.15
N GLU A 100 -2.88 -26.90 15.43
CA GLU A 100 -2.78 -27.83 16.54
C GLU A 100 -3.93 -28.86 16.52
N THR A 101 -3.65 -30.06 17.01
CA THR A 101 -4.67 -31.10 17.21
C THR A 101 -5.84 -30.56 18.02
N GLY A 102 -7.08 -30.68 17.48
CA GLY A 102 -8.29 -30.12 18.09
C GLY A 102 -8.79 -28.84 17.39
N LEU A 103 -7.96 -28.24 16.54
CA LEU A 103 -8.42 -27.22 15.57
C LEU A 103 -8.79 -27.89 14.25
N THR A 104 -9.86 -27.44 13.64
CA THR A 104 -10.28 -27.87 12.29
C THR A 104 -10.44 -26.66 11.40
N TYR A 105 -9.92 -26.71 10.17
CA TYR A 105 -10.15 -25.65 9.20
C TYR A 105 -11.56 -25.71 8.62
N SER A 106 -12.07 -24.57 8.22
CA SER A 106 -13.35 -24.42 7.55
C SER A 106 -13.15 -23.71 6.21
N PRO A 107 -13.27 -24.40 5.07
CA PRO A 107 -13.13 -23.78 3.75
C PRO A 107 -14.10 -22.60 3.52
N GLU A 108 -15.35 -22.74 4.02
CA GLU A 108 -16.39 -21.71 3.87
C GLU A 108 -16.04 -20.39 4.59
N LEU A 109 -15.33 -20.47 5.72
CA LEU A 109 -14.94 -19.32 6.52
C LEU A 109 -13.50 -18.88 6.26
N ALA A 110 -12.74 -19.60 5.44
CA ALA A 110 -11.29 -19.43 5.25
C ALA A 110 -10.54 -19.29 6.60
N SER A 111 -10.95 -20.05 7.62
CA SER A 111 -10.44 -19.98 8.98
C SER A 111 -10.57 -21.30 9.72
N ALA A 112 -9.93 -21.40 10.90
CA ALA A 112 -10.08 -22.56 11.78
C ALA A 112 -11.25 -22.41 12.78
N LYS A 113 -11.79 -23.53 13.21
CA LYS A 113 -12.73 -23.63 14.33
C LYS A 113 -12.04 -24.30 15.52
N GLY A 114 -12.31 -23.80 16.73
CA GLY A 114 -11.75 -24.36 17.96
C GLY A 114 -10.82 -23.40 18.68
N LYS A 115 -9.95 -23.97 19.53
CA LYS A 115 -8.94 -23.23 20.29
C LYS A 115 -7.63 -24.02 20.24
N GLY A 116 -6.50 -23.34 20.05
CA GLY A 116 -5.17 -23.98 20.04
C GLY A 116 -4.11 -23.12 19.37
N ALA A 117 -2.96 -23.73 19.10
CA ALA A 117 -1.88 -23.06 18.36
C ALA A 117 -2.09 -23.12 16.86
N VAL A 118 -1.71 -22.03 16.19
CA VAL A 118 -1.73 -21.90 14.73
C VAL A 118 -0.48 -21.19 14.22
N VAL A 119 0.01 -21.64 13.07
CA VAL A 119 1.03 -20.92 12.28
C VAL A 119 0.47 -20.77 10.87
N SER A 120 0.47 -19.55 10.38
CA SER A 120 0.06 -19.23 9.00
C SER A 120 1.24 -18.63 8.25
N ILE A 121 1.64 -19.26 7.15
CA ILE A 121 2.83 -18.95 6.35
C ILE A 121 2.35 -18.50 4.97
N GLN A 122 2.41 -17.20 4.70
CA GLN A 122 2.06 -16.63 3.40
C GLN A 122 3.28 -16.67 2.49
N LEU A 123 3.15 -17.32 1.33
CA LEU A 123 4.22 -17.56 0.38
C LEU A 123 3.96 -16.80 -0.93
N CYS A 124 5.02 -16.21 -1.48
CA CYS A 124 5.05 -15.70 -2.84
C CYS A 124 5.70 -16.74 -3.74
N SER A 125 4.89 -17.64 -4.30
CA SER A 125 5.37 -18.72 -5.14
C SER A 125 5.73 -18.20 -6.55
N PRO A 126 6.84 -18.63 -7.15
CA PRO A 126 7.10 -18.39 -8.56
C PRO A 126 6.12 -19.14 -9.48
N ASP A 127 5.42 -20.15 -8.97
CA ASP A 127 4.40 -20.91 -9.67
C ASP A 127 3.01 -20.40 -9.36
N LEU A 128 2.17 -20.25 -10.39
CA LEU A 128 0.78 -19.80 -10.27
C LEU A 128 -0.18 -20.97 -9.98
N ASP A 129 0.19 -22.18 -10.34
CA ASP A 129 -0.65 -23.36 -10.24
C ASP A 129 -0.44 -24.14 -8.93
N GLY A 130 0.57 -23.77 -8.14
CA GLY A 130 0.88 -24.43 -6.87
C GLY A 130 1.98 -23.73 -6.07
N VAL A 131 2.25 -24.26 -4.89
CA VAL A 131 3.41 -23.83 -4.12
C VAL A 131 4.65 -24.51 -4.69
N ALA A 132 5.55 -23.73 -5.28
CA ALA A 132 6.80 -24.24 -5.81
C ALA A 132 7.70 -24.78 -4.68
N ASP A 133 8.41 -25.87 -4.98
CA ASP A 133 9.46 -26.37 -4.10
C ASP A 133 10.58 -25.37 -3.93
N GLY A 134 11.14 -25.28 -2.75
CA GLY A 134 12.30 -24.44 -2.50
C GLY A 134 12.35 -23.83 -1.11
N THR A 135 13.28 -22.91 -0.94
CA THR A 135 13.45 -22.15 0.28
C THR A 135 12.93 -20.73 0.08
N TYR A 136 11.99 -20.33 0.90
CA TYR A 136 11.41 -19.01 0.96
C TYR A 136 12.06 -18.22 2.10
N LYS A 137 12.49 -17.00 1.83
CA LYS A 137 13.10 -16.12 2.84
C LYS A 137 12.12 -15.07 3.31
N TYR A 138 12.20 -14.71 4.58
CA TYR A 138 11.39 -13.59 5.08
C TYR A 138 11.66 -12.33 4.29
N SER A 139 10.59 -11.62 3.92
CA SER A 139 10.68 -10.32 3.25
C SER A 139 9.43 -9.49 3.50
N GLU A 140 9.63 -8.20 3.73
CA GLU A 140 8.54 -7.22 3.74
C GLU A 140 8.08 -6.84 2.33
N THR A 141 8.88 -7.15 1.32
CA THR A 141 8.54 -6.93 -0.08
C THR A 141 8.06 -8.22 -0.75
N THR A 142 7.13 -8.10 -1.69
CA THR A 142 6.64 -9.23 -2.48
C THR A 142 7.63 -9.54 -3.59
N ALA A 143 8.26 -10.69 -3.53
CA ALA A 143 9.16 -11.22 -4.53
C ALA A 143 9.04 -12.74 -4.59
N ALA A 144 9.50 -13.35 -5.68
CA ALA A 144 9.52 -14.80 -5.79
C ALA A 144 10.32 -15.43 -4.65
N GLN A 145 9.83 -16.54 -4.11
CA GLN A 145 10.44 -17.26 -2.99
C GLN A 145 10.65 -16.41 -1.74
N THR A 146 9.69 -15.53 -1.46
CA THR A 146 9.62 -14.82 -0.16
C THR A 146 8.41 -15.26 0.63
N PHE A 147 8.49 -15.07 1.97
CA PHE A 147 7.38 -15.37 2.85
C PHE A 147 7.16 -14.30 3.91
N ARG A 148 5.94 -14.32 4.45
CA ARG A 148 5.55 -13.70 5.72
C ARG A 148 4.83 -14.73 6.56
N ALA A 149 4.91 -14.64 7.87
CA ALA A 149 4.19 -15.58 8.70
C ALA A 149 3.74 -14.95 10.01
N TYR A 150 2.70 -15.56 10.55
CA TYR A 150 2.09 -15.20 11.82
C TYR A 150 1.87 -16.46 12.65
N CYS A 151 1.99 -16.34 13.95
CA CYS A 151 1.74 -17.42 14.88
C CYS A 151 0.90 -16.96 16.08
N SER A 152 0.15 -17.89 16.63
CA SER A 152 -0.58 -17.71 17.89
C SER A 152 -0.61 -19.06 18.63
N SER A 153 -0.29 -19.04 19.93
CA SER A 153 -0.48 -20.19 20.82
C SER A 153 -1.89 -20.24 21.44
N GLU A 154 -2.67 -19.17 21.27
CA GLU A 154 -3.97 -19.01 21.92
C GLU A 154 -5.08 -18.66 20.91
N TYR A 155 -4.95 -19.18 19.67
CA TYR A 155 -6.01 -18.97 18.67
C TYR A 155 -7.34 -19.49 19.23
N GLN A 156 -8.39 -18.70 19.06
CA GLN A 156 -9.76 -19.09 19.37
C GLN A 156 -10.68 -18.53 18.29
N SER A 157 -11.47 -19.41 17.65
CA SER A 157 -12.48 -18.98 16.67
C SER A 157 -13.43 -17.95 17.28
N GLN A 158 -13.79 -16.92 16.48
CA GLN A 158 -14.66 -15.81 16.86
C GLN A 158 -14.09 -14.83 17.90
N LYS A 159 -12.84 -14.94 18.27
CA LYS A 159 -12.13 -13.92 19.05
C LYS A 159 -11.10 -13.21 18.19
N THR A 160 -11.06 -11.88 18.31
CA THR A 160 -9.98 -11.08 17.73
C THR A 160 -8.73 -11.26 18.58
N ILE A 161 -7.84 -12.16 18.16
CA ILE A 161 -6.51 -12.32 18.74
C ILE A 161 -5.54 -11.66 17.78
N LYS A 162 -4.62 -10.84 18.29
CA LYS A 162 -3.52 -10.31 17.46
C LYS A 162 -2.44 -11.38 17.39
N PRO A 163 -2.24 -12.04 16.24
CA PRO A 163 -1.16 -13.00 16.08
C PRO A 163 0.20 -12.29 16.13
N ALA A 164 1.22 -12.99 16.61
CA ALA A 164 2.57 -12.49 16.56
C ALA A 164 3.12 -12.61 15.14
N ALA A 165 3.65 -11.53 14.58
CA ALA A 165 4.33 -11.55 13.30
C ALA A 165 5.73 -12.19 13.45
N ILE A 166 6.10 -13.03 12.50
CA ILE A 166 7.46 -13.55 12.33
C ILE A 166 8.18 -12.54 11.42
N THR A 167 9.31 -12.04 11.88
CA THR A 167 10.04 -10.93 11.26
C THR A 167 11.41 -11.30 10.72
N GLU A 168 11.83 -12.56 10.88
CA GLU A 168 13.04 -13.13 10.28
C GLU A 168 12.91 -14.64 10.16
N GLY A 169 13.65 -15.26 9.26
CA GLY A 169 13.73 -16.70 9.12
C GLY A 169 13.59 -17.21 7.70
N GLU A 170 13.37 -18.52 7.60
CA GLU A 170 13.20 -19.21 6.32
C GLU A 170 12.14 -20.31 6.42
N VAL A 171 11.53 -20.60 5.28
CA VAL A 171 10.59 -21.71 5.08
C VAL A 171 11.10 -22.58 3.96
N SER A 172 11.22 -23.88 4.20
CA SER A 172 11.46 -24.85 3.13
C SER A 172 10.17 -25.59 2.82
N VAL A 173 9.84 -25.69 1.55
CA VAL A 173 8.72 -26.48 1.05
C VAL A 173 9.22 -27.48 0.04
N LYS A 174 8.81 -28.75 0.20
CA LYS A 174 8.95 -29.81 -0.78
C LYS A 174 7.65 -30.58 -0.86
N HIS A 175 7.28 -31.04 -2.02
CA HIS A 175 6.10 -31.90 -2.16
C HIS A 175 6.42 -33.15 -3.01
N ASP A 176 5.73 -34.25 -2.68
CA ASP A 176 5.72 -35.47 -3.44
C ASP A 176 4.25 -35.89 -3.61
N GLY A 177 3.72 -35.66 -4.80
CA GLY A 177 2.29 -35.80 -5.03
C GLY A 177 1.48 -34.81 -4.18
N ASN A 178 0.62 -35.34 -3.30
CA ASN A 178 -0.21 -34.55 -2.40
C ASN A 178 0.46 -34.32 -1.01
N ASP A 179 1.58 -34.98 -0.73
CA ASP A 179 2.26 -34.86 0.54
C ASP A 179 3.26 -33.70 0.51
N TYR A 180 3.19 -32.85 1.50
CA TYR A 180 4.04 -31.67 1.68
C TYR A 180 4.97 -31.86 2.89
N HIS A 181 6.23 -31.52 2.70
CA HIS A 181 7.23 -31.38 3.75
C HIS A 181 7.51 -29.88 3.94
N VAL A 182 6.96 -29.32 5.00
CA VAL A 182 7.08 -27.88 5.29
C VAL A 182 7.88 -27.69 6.57
N THR A 183 8.96 -26.92 6.49
CA THR A 183 9.72 -26.51 7.67
C THR A 183 9.79 -24.98 7.73
N LEU A 184 9.49 -24.42 8.89
CA LEU A 184 9.67 -23.01 9.21
C LEU A 184 10.65 -22.91 10.37
N SER A 185 11.64 -22.04 10.22
CA SER A 185 12.49 -21.57 11.31
C SER A 185 12.55 -20.05 11.29
N GLY A 186 12.15 -19.40 12.39
CA GLY A 186 12.09 -17.95 12.43
C GLY A 186 11.99 -17.38 13.84
N LYS A 187 11.91 -16.05 13.92
CA LYS A 187 11.69 -15.32 15.17
C LYS A 187 10.60 -14.27 15.03
N THR A 188 9.92 -14.03 16.12
CA THR A 188 8.94 -12.95 16.23
C THR A 188 9.63 -11.60 16.44
N LEU A 189 8.87 -10.51 16.27
CA LEU A 189 9.33 -9.13 16.54
C LEU A 189 9.99 -8.97 17.93
N PHE A 190 9.59 -9.76 18.91
CA PHE A 190 10.14 -9.71 20.26
C PHE A 190 11.25 -10.75 20.51
N GLY A 191 11.79 -11.36 19.45
CA GLY A 191 12.89 -12.31 19.50
C GLY A 191 12.50 -13.73 19.91
N GLY A 192 11.22 -14.02 20.11
CA GLY A 192 10.75 -15.37 20.43
C GLY A 192 10.95 -16.34 19.26
N SER A 193 11.51 -17.52 19.52
CA SER A 193 11.74 -18.57 18.53
C SER A 193 10.43 -19.19 18.04
N VAL A 194 10.33 -19.44 16.75
CA VAL A 194 9.23 -20.14 16.09
C VAL A 194 9.79 -21.21 15.18
N VAL A 195 9.37 -22.46 15.41
CA VAL A 195 9.70 -23.59 14.54
C VAL A 195 8.39 -24.32 14.21
N ALA A 196 8.19 -24.66 12.95
CA ALA A 196 7.09 -25.52 12.54
C ALA A 196 7.62 -26.58 11.56
N ASN A 197 7.22 -27.82 11.78
CA ASN A 197 7.48 -28.93 10.87
C ASN A 197 6.15 -29.60 10.56
N TYR A 198 5.93 -29.89 9.29
CA TYR A 198 4.74 -30.60 8.83
C TYR A 198 5.12 -31.60 7.76
N ASP A 199 4.63 -32.82 7.91
CA ASP A 199 4.75 -33.90 6.96
C ASP A 199 3.37 -34.52 6.74
N GLY A 200 2.84 -34.42 5.51
CA GLY A 200 1.56 -35.00 5.15
C GLY A 200 0.81 -34.23 4.06
N PRO A 201 -0.41 -34.66 3.76
CA PRO A 201 -1.21 -34.06 2.70
C PRO A 201 -1.74 -32.66 3.09
N LEU A 202 -1.69 -31.73 2.13
CA LEU A 202 -2.32 -30.42 2.24
C LEU A 202 -3.34 -30.24 1.13
N GLU A 203 -4.57 -29.98 1.52
CA GLU A 203 -5.63 -29.63 0.58
C GLU A 203 -5.47 -28.16 0.17
N VAL A 204 -5.65 -27.88 -1.12
CA VAL A 204 -5.66 -26.50 -1.64
C VAL A 204 -7.10 -25.98 -1.66
N CYS A 205 -7.36 -24.96 -0.84
CA CYS A 205 -8.64 -24.27 -0.75
C CYS A 205 -8.53 -22.87 -1.35
N LYS A 206 -9.47 -22.48 -2.21
CA LYS A 206 -9.54 -21.11 -2.71
C LYS A 206 -10.14 -20.20 -1.65
N VAL A 207 -9.43 -19.12 -1.33
CA VAL A 207 -9.99 -18.07 -0.44
C VAL A 207 -11.02 -17.28 -1.24
N PRO A 208 -12.22 -16.98 -0.68
CA PRO A 208 -13.11 -15.99 -1.27
C PRO A 208 -12.35 -14.68 -1.48
N GLN A 209 -12.31 -14.23 -2.70
CA GLN A 209 -11.39 -13.17 -3.10
C GLN A 209 -12.01 -11.80 -2.82
N GLN A 210 -11.25 -10.90 -2.19
CA GLN A 210 -11.52 -9.49 -2.32
C GLN A 210 -11.09 -9.08 -3.74
N THR A 211 -12.04 -8.83 -4.61
CA THR A 211 -11.80 -8.59 -6.03
C THR A 211 -11.46 -7.14 -6.35
N SER A 212 -11.64 -6.24 -5.40
CA SER A 212 -11.37 -4.80 -5.59
C SER A 212 -11.01 -4.11 -4.27
N LEU A 213 -10.24 -3.02 -4.40
CA LEU A 213 -10.05 -2.04 -3.35
C LEU A 213 -11.01 -0.89 -3.65
N GLU A 214 -11.86 -0.55 -2.68
CA GLU A 214 -12.89 0.47 -2.85
C GLU A 214 -12.79 1.52 -1.75
N TYR A 215 -12.87 2.78 -2.16
CA TYR A 215 -12.98 3.93 -1.27
C TYR A 215 -14.21 4.72 -1.68
N THR A 216 -15.10 4.95 -0.73
CA THR A 216 -16.32 5.72 -0.95
C THR A 216 -16.20 7.10 -0.31
N ASP A 217 -16.85 8.08 -0.93
CA ASP A 217 -16.95 9.45 -0.41
C ASP A 217 -15.58 10.11 -0.12
N VAL A 218 -14.58 9.82 -0.96
CA VAL A 218 -13.30 10.51 -0.90
C VAL A 218 -13.48 11.96 -1.32
N SER A 219 -13.16 12.89 -0.43
CA SER A 219 -13.23 14.33 -0.72
C SER A 219 -11.82 14.89 -0.92
N LEU A 220 -11.49 15.29 -2.15
CA LEU A 220 -10.23 15.97 -2.46
C LEU A 220 -10.47 17.45 -2.72
N ALA A 221 -9.65 18.31 -2.10
CA ALA A 221 -9.57 19.71 -2.46
C ALA A 221 -8.73 19.87 -3.72
N GLY A 222 -9.16 20.71 -4.63
CA GLY A 222 -8.29 21.17 -5.72
C GLY A 222 -7.24 22.12 -5.15
N MET A 223 -5.96 21.74 -5.19
CA MET A 223 -4.87 22.61 -4.78
C MET A 223 -4.88 23.88 -5.66
N MET A 224 -4.74 25.01 -5.03
CA MET A 224 -4.55 26.31 -5.71
C MET A 224 -3.06 26.68 -5.67
N ASP A 225 -2.59 27.50 -6.59
CA ASP A 225 -1.20 28.02 -6.54
C ASP A 225 -0.98 28.82 -5.25
N THR A 226 -1.98 29.61 -4.88
CA THR A 226 -1.96 30.44 -3.66
C THR A 226 -3.32 30.50 -3.01
N MET A 227 -3.33 30.74 -1.69
CA MET A 227 -4.52 31.04 -0.90
C MET A 227 -4.37 32.37 -0.17
N ASN A 228 -5.48 33.07 0.07
CA ASN A 228 -5.48 34.26 0.91
C ASN A 228 -5.75 33.89 2.34
N ILE A 229 -5.03 34.52 3.26
CA ILE A 229 -5.17 34.37 4.70
C ILE A 229 -5.35 35.73 5.31
N ASP A 230 -6.44 35.91 6.08
CA ASP A 230 -6.70 37.08 6.90
C ASP A 230 -6.52 36.72 8.37
N VAL A 231 -5.75 37.53 9.10
CA VAL A 231 -5.46 37.31 10.52
C VAL A 231 -6.20 38.32 11.37
N TYR A 232 -6.96 37.84 12.35
CA TYR A 232 -7.75 38.66 13.25
C TYR A 232 -7.31 38.47 14.70
N TYR A 233 -7.41 39.54 15.47
CA TYR A 233 -7.37 39.52 16.95
C TYR A 233 -8.75 39.98 17.46
N GLY A 234 -9.54 39.05 17.98
CA GLY A 234 -10.96 39.29 18.13
C GLY A 234 -11.61 39.67 16.82
N ASP A 235 -12.32 40.82 16.76
CA ASP A 235 -12.96 41.34 15.54
C ASP A 235 -12.05 42.30 14.72
N VAL A 236 -10.79 42.47 15.11
CA VAL A 236 -9.86 43.41 14.47
C VAL A 236 -8.97 42.67 13.45
N LEU A 237 -9.07 43.04 12.18
CA LEU A 237 -8.16 42.56 11.14
C LEU A 237 -6.74 43.11 11.39
N LEU A 238 -5.80 42.24 11.67
CA LEU A 238 -4.38 42.58 11.84
C LEU A 238 -3.64 42.69 10.50
N GLY A 239 -4.01 41.85 9.54
CA GLY A 239 -3.38 41.83 8.24
C GLY A 239 -3.92 40.72 7.33
N SER A 240 -3.56 40.82 6.05
CA SER A 240 -3.86 39.83 5.03
C SER A 240 -2.57 39.46 4.32
N SER A 241 -2.41 38.17 4.01
CA SER A 241 -1.29 37.63 3.22
C SER A 241 -1.82 36.72 2.11
N THR A 242 -0.95 36.45 1.13
CA THR A 242 -1.19 35.46 0.11
C THR A 242 -0.06 34.45 0.19
N GLU A 243 -0.41 33.22 0.51
CA GLU A 243 0.54 32.13 0.77
C GLU A 243 0.38 31.04 -0.29
N LEU A 244 1.39 30.18 -0.44
CA LEU A 244 1.25 28.94 -1.22
C LEU A 244 0.20 28.04 -0.58
N ASP A 245 -0.62 27.38 -1.39
CA ASP A 245 -1.62 26.39 -0.91
C ASP A 245 -0.93 25.02 -0.67
N ASP A 246 0.01 24.98 0.24
CA ASP A 246 0.79 23.79 0.58
C ASP A 246 0.31 23.05 1.83
N GLY A 247 -0.72 23.57 2.50
CA GLY A 247 -1.18 23.09 3.80
C GLY A 247 -0.14 23.37 4.88
N ASN A 248 0.45 24.56 4.87
CA ASN A 248 1.58 25.04 5.67
C ASN A 248 1.64 24.42 7.07
N PRO A 249 2.77 23.78 7.47
CA PRO A 249 2.91 23.16 8.78
C PRO A 249 2.89 24.13 9.95
N GLU A 250 3.07 25.44 9.73
CA GLU A 250 2.89 26.46 10.76
C GLU A 250 1.38 26.60 11.13
N TYR A 251 0.50 26.16 10.25
CA TYR A 251 -0.95 26.17 10.43
C TYR A 251 -1.53 24.79 10.08
N PRO A 252 -1.16 23.72 10.81
CA PRO A 252 -1.45 22.33 10.41
C PRO A 252 -2.95 22.00 10.35
N ASP A 253 -3.78 22.81 11.02
CA ASP A 253 -5.22 22.59 11.10
C ASP A 253 -6.03 23.39 10.07
N LEU A 254 -5.37 24.19 9.21
CA LEU A 254 -6.09 24.97 8.21
C LEU A 254 -6.84 24.12 7.18
N GLY A 255 -6.55 22.80 7.09
CA GLY A 255 -7.29 21.88 6.21
C GLY A 255 -7.26 22.27 4.73
N THR A 256 -6.35 23.19 4.38
CA THR A 256 -6.11 23.62 3.01
C THR A 256 -5.33 22.56 2.30
N GLY A 257 -5.59 22.39 1.02
CA GLY A 257 -4.74 21.58 0.19
C GLY A 257 -4.73 20.07 0.52
N LEU A 258 -5.80 19.47 1.05
CA LEU A 258 -5.99 18.01 1.07
C LEU A 258 -6.21 17.51 -0.36
N CYS A 259 -5.21 17.72 -1.21
CA CYS A 259 -5.25 17.57 -2.67
C CYS A 259 -4.64 16.27 -3.17
N PHE A 260 -4.03 15.50 -2.28
CA PHE A 260 -3.46 14.20 -2.58
C PHE A 260 -4.26 13.10 -1.90
N PHE A 261 -4.27 11.92 -2.52
CA PHE A 261 -4.84 10.72 -1.93
C PHE A 261 -3.87 9.55 -2.02
N SER A 262 -3.79 8.79 -0.95
CA SER A 262 -2.99 7.57 -0.87
C SER A 262 -3.89 6.34 -0.95
N LEU A 263 -3.70 5.52 -1.97
CA LEU A 263 -4.37 4.22 -2.09
C LEU A 263 -3.90 3.23 -1.02
N THR A 264 -2.67 3.40 -0.52
CA THR A 264 -2.12 2.52 0.52
C THR A 264 -2.76 2.77 1.88
N SER A 265 -2.94 4.03 2.27
CA SER A 265 -3.51 4.38 3.58
C SER A 265 -5.01 4.64 3.55
N GLY A 266 -5.61 4.87 2.38
CA GLY A 266 -6.99 5.32 2.23
C GLY A 266 -7.23 6.73 2.76
N MET A 267 -6.19 7.57 2.84
CA MET A 267 -6.25 8.89 3.44
C MET A 267 -5.90 9.99 2.45
N THR A 268 -6.54 11.15 2.64
CA THR A 268 -6.16 12.39 1.99
C THR A 268 -4.99 13.04 2.71
N GLN A 269 -4.15 13.77 1.99
CA GLN A 269 -3.02 14.51 2.56
C GLN A 269 -2.74 15.82 1.82
N SER A 270 -2.09 16.75 2.51
CA SER A 270 -1.64 18.02 1.96
C SER A 270 -0.25 17.93 1.34
N ALA A 271 0.16 18.98 0.63
CA ALA A 271 1.51 19.08 0.09
C ALA A 271 2.61 19.13 1.17
N SER A 272 2.28 19.61 2.37
CA SER A 272 3.20 19.63 3.52
C SER A 272 3.34 18.27 4.22
N ALA A 273 2.60 17.24 3.82
CA ALA A 273 2.69 15.92 4.43
C ALA A 273 4.11 15.34 4.36
N LYS A 274 4.53 14.65 5.43
CA LYS A 274 5.87 14.04 5.52
C LYS A 274 6.07 12.86 4.56
N ARG A 275 4.99 12.14 4.27
CA ARG A 275 5.00 10.91 3.45
C ARG A 275 4.58 11.21 2.01
N LYS A 276 5.38 12.03 1.33
CA LYS A 276 5.14 12.40 -0.07
C LYS A 276 5.23 11.21 -1.04
N ASP A 277 5.96 10.18 -0.65
CA ASP A 277 6.09 8.89 -1.34
C ASP A 277 4.77 8.09 -1.40
N MET A 278 3.80 8.43 -0.57
CA MET A 278 2.48 7.78 -0.54
C MET A 278 1.40 8.50 -1.35
N ALA A 279 1.73 9.61 -2.00
CA ALA A 279 0.77 10.34 -2.83
C ALA A 279 0.58 9.63 -4.17
N ASP A 280 -0.56 8.98 -4.35
CA ASP A 280 -0.89 8.23 -5.57
C ASP A 280 -1.76 9.04 -6.55
N ILE A 281 -2.68 9.85 -6.03
CA ILE A 281 -3.59 10.69 -6.81
C ILE A 281 -3.42 12.14 -6.39
N ALA A 282 -3.41 13.06 -7.34
CA ALA A 282 -3.32 14.49 -7.09
C ALA A 282 -4.37 15.29 -7.88
N LEU A 283 -4.92 16.32 -7.22
CA LEU A 283 -5.95 17.18 -7.76
C LEU A 283 -5.54 18.65 -7.66
N TYR A 284 -5.50 19.34 -8.81
CA TYR A 284 -5.24 20.76 -8.93
C TYR A 284 -6.48 21.52 -9.39
N TRP A 285 -6.65 22.76 -8.95
CA TRP A 285 -7.69 23.67 -9.38
C TRP A 285 -7.13 24.79 -10.26
N ASP A 286 -7.45 24.76 -11.54
CA ASP A 286 -7.14 25.84 -12.48
C ASP A 286 -8.24 26.92 -12.36
N LYS A 287 -7.95 27.97 -11.58
CA LYS A 287 -8.87 29.08 -11.33
C LYS A 287 -9.23 29.83 -12.61
N ALA A 288 -8.28 29.96 -13.54
CA ALA A 288 -8.49 30.69 -14.80
C ALA A 288 -9.45 29.96 -15.72
N LYS A 289 -9.36 28.64 -15.77
CA LYS A 289 -10.21 27.79 -16.59
C LYS A 289 -11.48 27.32 -15.89
N LYS A 290 -11.58 27.51 -14.59
CA LYS A 290 -12.63 26.93 -13.73
C LYS A 290 -12.73 25.43 -13.95
N SER A 291 -11.61 24.75 -13.82
CA SER A 291 -11.54 23.30 -14.02
C SER A 291 -10.67 22.62 -12.97
N PHE A 292 -11.06 21.41 -12.58
CA PHE A 292 -10.14 20.52 -11.88
C PHE A 292 -9.22 19.83 -12.89
N ARG A 293 -8.00 19.55 -12.45
CA ARG A 293 -7.04 18.77 -13.22
C ARG A 293 -6.52 17.65 -12.36
N PHE A 294 -6.80 16.40 -12.76
CA PHE A 294 -6.03 15.27 -12.27
C PHE A 294 -4.72 15.29 -13.01
N GLN A 295 -3.65 15.48 -12.27
CA GLN A 295 -2.30 15.48 -12.82
C GLN A 295 -1.39 14.62 -11.95
N SER A 296 -0.28 14.19 -12.53
CA SER A 296 0.66 13.33 -11.82
C SER A 296 1.19 14.01 -10.55
N PRO A 297 1.24 13.32 -9.40
CA PRO A 297 1.81 13.89 -8.18
C PRO A 297 3.20 14.53 -8.38
N ILE A 298 4.07 13.93 -9.20
CA ILE A 298 5.41 14.47 -9.45
C ILE A 298 5.39 15.87 -10.10
N THR A 299 4.34 16.19 -10.87
CA THR A 299 4.22 17.49 -11.53
C THR A 299 3.63 18.58 -10.65
N MET A 300 3.07 18.23 -9.48
CA MET A 300 2.47 19.20 -8.55
C MET A 300 3.47 20.22 -7.99
N ARG A 301 4.76 19.89 -8.00
CA ARG A 301 5.85 20.80 -7.61
C ARG A 301 5.79 22.13 -8.37
N ALA A 302 5.37 22.13 -9.65
CA ALA A 302 5.20 23.35 -10.46
C ALA A 302 4.25 24.38 -9.84
N HIS A 303 3.23 23.92 -9.12
CA HIS A 303 2.25 24.76 -8.41
C HIS A 303 2.70 25.18 -7.01
N LEU A 304 3.82 24.64 -6.54
CA LEU A 304 4.37 24.86 -5.20
C LEU A 304 5.70 25.63 -5.25
N GLY A 305 5.82 26.53 -6.21
CA GLY A 305 6.96 27.42 -6.37
C GLY A 305 8.26 26.72 -6.72
N HIS A 306 8.19 25.51 -7.31
CA HIS A 306 9.35 24.70 -7.75
C HIS A 306 10.32 24.32 -6.63
N LYS A 307 9.86 24.33 -5.38
CA LYS A 307 10.72 24.05 -4.21
C LYS A 307 11.07 22.57 -4.10
N ALA A 308 12.31 22.28 -3.66
CA ALA A 308 12.84 20.93 -3.57
C ALA A 308 12.10 20.06 -2.53
N GLU A 309 11.55 20.66 -1.49
CA GLU A 309 10.77 19.96 -0.45
C GLU A 309 9.43 19.41 -0.93
N TYR A 310 8.91 19.85 -2.09
CA TYR A 310 7.63 19.42 -2.64
C TYR A 310 7.76 18.41 -3.77
N VAL A 311 8.65 17.46 -3.62
CA VAL A 311 8.79 16.35 -4.57
C VAL A 311 7.90 15.18 -4.14
N PHE A 312 6.94 14.83 -4.99
CA PHE A 312 6.05 13.68 -4.89
C PHE A 312 6.45 12.68 -5.96
N PRO A 313 7.19 11.63 -5.64
CA PRO A 313 7.91 10.84 -6.64
C PRO A 313 7.03 9.97 -7.54
N CYS A 314 5.74 9.81 -7.22
CA CYS A 314 4.84 8.95 -7.97
C CYS A 314 4.43 9.60 -9.31
N HIS A 315 4.69 8.91 -10.42
CA HIS A 315 4.20 9.29 -11.74
C HIS A 315 2.92 8.55 -12.08
N THR A 316 1.77 9.19 -11.82
CA THR A 316 0.43 8.65 -12.10
C THR A 316 -0.08 9.16 -13.44
N LYS A 317 -0.64 8.27 -14.24
CA LYS A 317 -1.30 8.56 -15.52
C LYS A 317 -2.80 8.59 -15.34
N TYR A 318 -3.49 9.44 -16.09
CA TYR A 318 -4.95 9.57 -16.07
C TYR A 318 -5.52 9.59 -17.49
N MET A 319 -6.77 9.14 -17.60
CA MET A 319 -7.52 9.18 -18.85
C MET A 319 -9.01 9.35 -18.56
N LYS A 320 -9.71 10.22 -19.28
CA LYS A 320 -11.18 10.24 -19.21
C LYS A 320 -11.74 8.90 -19.67
N ALA A 321 -12.69 8.36 -18.92
CA ALA A 321 -13.40 7.19 -19.36
C ALA A 321 -14.21 7.51 -20.65
N PRO A 322 -14.37 6.54 -21.55
CA PRO A 322 -15.19 6.72 -22.74
C PRO A 322 -16.66 7.00 -22.34
N ALA A 323 -17.39 7.75 -23.17
CA ALA A 323 -18.79 8.09 -22.89
C ALA A 323 -19.73 6.88 -22.73
N SER A 324 -19.31 5.71 -23.18
CA SER A 324 -20.02 4.44 -23.00
C SER A 324 -19.81 3.81 -21.62
N PHE A 325 -18.88 4.30 -20.82
CA PHE A 325 -18.67 3.80 -19.46
C PHE A 325 -19.75 4.35 -18.53
N THR A 326 -20.41 3.46 -17.80
CA THR A 326 -21.61 3.75 -17.01
C THR A 326 -21.42 3.42 -15.53
N ASP A 327 -22.41 3.80 -14.70
CA ASP A 327 -22.48 3.37 -13.29
C ASP A 327 -22.51 1.85 -13.17
N ALA A 328 -23.19 1.15 -14.07
CA ALA A 328 -23.22 -0.31 -14.05
C ALA A 328 -21.84 -0.92 -14.33
N ASP A 329 -21.03 -0.30 -15.19
CA ASP A 329 -19.66 -0.74 -15.44
C ASP A 329 -18.77 -0.48 -14.22
N PHE A 330 -18.96 0.65 -13.54
CA PHE A 330 -18.25 0.96 -12.30
C PHE A 330 -18.61 -0.03 -11.19
N GLU A 331 -19.89 -0.29 -10.96
CA GLU A 331 -20.34 -1.22 -9.90
C GLU A 331 -19.86 -2.65 -10.15
N ASN A 332 -19.85 -3.10 -11.42
CA ASN A 332 -19.43 -4.44 -11.81
C ASN A 332 -17.96 -4.52 -12.27
N LEU A 333 -17.15 -3.51 -11.91
CA LEU A 333 -15.75 -3.46 -12.28
C LEU A 333 -14.97 -4.63 -11.66
N ASP A 334 -14.30 -5.41 -12.48
CA ASP A 334 -13.44 -6.51 -12.05
C ASP A 334 -12.10 -6.51 -12.83
N ALA A 335 -11.11 -7.22 -12.27
CA ALA A 335 -9.77 -7.28 -12.85
C ALA A 335 -9.71 -7.90 -14.25
N THR A 336 -10.69 -8.74 -14.61
CA THR A 336 -10.73 -9.42 -15.90
C THR A 336 -11.26 -8.50 -17.01
N ARG A 337 -12.06 -7.51 -16.64
CA ARG A 337 -12.71 -6.56 -17.56
C ARG A 337 -11.99 -5.23 -17.67
N PHE A 338 -11.22 -4.87 -16.64
CA PHE A 338 -10.48 -3.61 -16.60
C PHE A 338 -9.07 -3.76 -17.14
N ASN A 339 -8.96 -3.94 -18.45
CA ASN A 339 -7.67 -3.95 -19.17
C ASN A 339 -7.59 -2.73 -20.09
N VAL A 340 -7.37 -1.56 -19.49
CA VAL A 340 -7.26 -0.28 -20.21
C VAL A 340 -5.81 0.18 -20.23
N ASP A 341 -5.33 0.54 -21.42
CA ASP A 341 -4.02 1.16 -21.60
C ASP A 341 -4.15 2.69 -21.39
N ILE A 342 -3.67 3.16 -20.24
CA ILE A 342 -3.78 4.56 -19.83
C ILE A 342 -2.50 5.29 -20.25
N LYS A 343 -2.60 6.13 -21.28
CA LYS A 343 -1.46 6.82 -21.92
C LYS A 343 -1.32 8.28 -21.55
N GLU A 344 -2.43 8.94 -21.21
CA GLU A 344 -2.44 10.36 -20.89
C GLU A 344 -1.90 10.60 -19.47
N SER A 345 -1.37 11.80 -19.25
CA SER A 345 -0.81 12.17 -17.94
C SER A 345 -1.74 13.07 -17.12
N ASP A 346 -2.59 13.86 -17.77
CA ASP A 346 -3.49 14.82 -17.12
C ASP A 346 -4.91 14.71 -17.66
N VAL A 347 -5.89 14.95 -16.78
CA VAL A 347 -7.32 15.01 -17.15
C VAL A 347 -7.94 16.27 -16.60
N GLU A 348 -8.51 17.09 -17.48
CA GLU A 348 -9.25 18.30 -17.14
C GLU A 348 -10.75 18.02 -17.00
N ILE A 349 -11.33 18.44 -15.87
CA ILE A 349 -12.76 18.35 -15.55
C ILE A 349 -13.30 19.79 -15.40
N PRO A 350 -13.89 20.36 -16.46
CA PRO A 350 -14.50 21.68 -16.38
C PRO A 350 -15.73 21.64 -15.46
N VAL A 351 -15.91 22.70 -14.68
CA VAL A 351 -17.08 22.84 -13.80
C VAL A 351 -17.69 24.21 -14.00
N THR A 352 -19.02 24.25 -14.12
CA THR A 352 -19.78 25.47 -14.24
C THR A 352 -20.41 25.87 -12.93
N THR A 353 -21.28 25.05 -12.42
CA THR A 353 -21.96 25.23 -11.13
C THR A 353 -22.03 23.90 -10.41
N ALA A 354 -22.30 23.92 -9.10
CA ALA A 354 -22.47 22.68 -8.32
C ALA A 354 -23.72 21.91 -8.77
N ASP A 355 -24.78 22.62 -9.14
CA ASP A 355 -26.05 22.01 -9.55
C ASP A 355 -25.99 21.35 -10.93
N ASP A 356 -25.10 21.85 -11.81
CA ASP A 356 -24.91 21.31 -13.16
C ASP A 356 -23.83 20.24 -13.25
N PHE A 357 -23.19 19.89 -12.13
CA PHE A 357 -22.12 18.89 -12.13
C PHE A 357 -22.66 17.51 -12.45
N GLN A 358 -22.16 16.93 -13.53
CA GLN A 358 -22.55 15.59 -13.96
C GLN A 358 -21.53 14.55 -13.50
N THR A 359 -22.04 13.39 -13.06
CA THR A 359 -21.20 12.24 -12.78
C THR A 359 -20.31 11.91 -13.97
N SER A 360 -19.04 11.77 -13.72
CA SER A 360 -18.05 11.44 -14.75
C SER A 360 -17.00 10.46 -14.18
N TYR A 361 -16.25 9.83 -15.07
CA TYR A 361 -15.32 8.78 -14.70
C TYR A 361 -13.93 9.11 -15.22
N VAL A 362 -12.93 8.84 -14.38
CA VAL A 362 -11.52 9.01 -14.72
C VAL A 362 -10.79 7.71 -14.40
N PHE A 363 -10.13 7.15 -15.40
CA PHE A 363 -9.23 6.02 -15.25
C PHE A 363 -7.86 6.50 -14.82
N PHE A 364 -7.18 5.72 -13.99
CA PHE A 364 -5.82 6.04 -13.57
C PHE A 364 -4.94 4.80 -13.48
N GLU A 365 -3.64 5.02 -13.63
CA GLU A 365 -2.57 4.06 -13.36
C GLU A 365 -1.46 4.76 -12.58
N THR A 366 -1.27 4.35 -11.33
CA THR A 366 -0.24 4.94 -10.47
C THR A 366 1.17 4.49 -10.86
N GLY A 367 2.19 5.20 -10.42
CA GLY A 367 3.58 4.81 -10.61
C GLY A 367 3.93 3.44 -10.00
N ASN A 368 3.10 2.93 -9.09
CA ASN A 368 3.17 1.59 -8.55
C ASN A 368 2.33 0.57 -9.33
N GLY A 369 1.78 0.95 -10.48
CA GLY A 369 0.99 0.09 -11.36
C GLY A 369 -0.41 -0.26 -10.87
N VAL A 370 -0.92 0.42 -9.85
CA VAL A 370 -2.32 0.25 -9.44
C VAL A 370 -3.20 0.94 -10.46
N LYS A 371 -4.05 0.17 -11.13
CA LYS A 371 -5.08 0.68 -12.05
C LYS A 371 -6.41 0.79 -11.35
N GLY A 372 -7.18 1.82 -11.69
CA GLY A 372 -8.50 2.00 -11.12
C GLY A 372 -9.33 3.05 -11.84
N VAL A 373 -10.53 3.25 -11.31
CA VAL A 373 -11.51 4.21 -11.79
C VAL A 373 -11.95 5.10 -10.64
N MET A 374 -12.00 6.38 -10.88
CA MET A 374 -12.64 7.36 -10.02
C MET A 374 -14.01 7.72 -10.61
N ARG A 375 -15.07 7.60 -9.82
CA ARG A 375 -16.42 8.10 -10.12
C ARG A 375 -16.59 9.44 -9.42
N LEU A 376 -16.60 10.52 -10.18
CA LEU A 376 -16.76 11.89 -9.66
C LEU A 376 -18.25 12.14 -9.43
N LYS A 377 -18.64 12.43 -8.17
CA LYS A 377 -20.04 12.50 -7.75
C LYS A 377 -20.56 13.92 -7.55
N GLN A 378 -19.74 14.75 -6.95
CA GLN A 378 -20.17 16.07 -6.55
C GLN A 378 -19.03 17.07 -6.56
N TYR A 379 -19.34 18.29 -6.94
CA TYR A 379 -18.49 19.47 -6.86
C TYR A 379 -18.96 20.38 -5.73
N THR A 380 -18.05 20.81 -4.88
CA THR A 380 -18.27 21.85 -3.89
C THR A 380 -17.44 23.07 -4.26
N PRO A 381 -18.05 24.26 -4.42
CA PRO A 381 -17.34 25.48 -4.77
C PRO A 381 -16.26 25.86 -3.75
N GLN A 382 -15.35 26.73 -4.17
CA GLN A 382 -14.40 27.37 -3.27
C GLN A 382 -15.12 28.02 -2.09
N GLY A 383 -14.59 27.83 -0.89
CA GLY A 383 -15.14 28.34 0.35
C GLY A 383 -14.11 29.08 1.19
N THR A 384 -14.48 29.31 2.44
CA THR A 384 -13.60 29.85 3.47
C THR A 384 -13.55 28.88 4.66
N GLY A 385 -12.38 28.76 5.26
CA GLY A 385 -12.17 28.10 6.55
C GLY A 385 -11.74 29.11 7.60
N SER A 386 -11.80 28.69 8.84
CA SER A 386 -11.32 29.49 9.98
C SER A 386 -10.57 28.59 10.96
N TYR A 387 -9.47 29.10 11.47
CA TYR A 387 -8.67 28.46 12.51
C TYR A 387 -8.48 29.42 13.67
N ASP A 388 -8.82 28.96 14.87
CA ASP A 388 -8.65 29.73 16.12
C ASP A 388 -7.35 29.29 16.81
N TYR A 389 -6.41 30.22 16.95
CA TYR A 389 -5.16 29.99 17.65
C TYR A 389 -5.29 30.36 19.12
N TYR A 390 -5.60 29.38 19.96
CA TYR A 390 -5.74 29.47 21.42
C TYR A 390 -6.73 30.55 21.93
N GLY A 391 -7.77 30.84 21.15
CA GLY A 391 -8.76 31.86 21.51
C GLY A 391 -8.23 33.30 21.47
N VAL A 392 -7.05 33.53 20.87
CA VAL A 392 -6.38 34.82 20.78
C VAL A 392 -6.39 35.40 19.39
N MET A 393 -6.06 34.57 18.39
CA MET A 393 -6.02 34.98 17.00
C MET A 393 -6.87 34.05 16.15
N THR A 394 -7.58 34.60 15.19
CA THR A 394 -8.35 33.85 14.20
C THR A 394 -7.76 34.05 12.82
N TYR A 395 -7.47 32.96 12.15
CA TYR A 395 -7.02 32.93 10.75
C TYR A 395 -8.18 32.54 9.87
N ASN A 396 -8.65 33.44 9.02
CA ASN A 396 -9.63 33.12 7.99
C ASN A 396 -8.88 32.90 6.67
N TYR A 397 -9.14 31.79 6.00
CA TYR A 397 -8.42 31.39 4.79
C TYR A 397 -9.36 30.87 3.72
N GLN A 398 -8.93 30.99 2.48
CA GLN A 398 -9.63 30.39 1.35
C GLN A 398 -9.37 28.90 1.28
N THR A 399 -10.42 28.10 1.06
CA THR A 399 -10.30 26.67 0.76
C THR A 399 -10.48 26.45 -0.73
N GLY A 400 -9.70 25.56 -1.31
CA GLY A 400 -9.91 25.14 -2.70
C GLY A 400 -11.30 24.49 -2.88
N PRO A 401 -11.84 24.52 -4.09
CA PRO A 401 -13.04 23.75 -4.39
C PRO A 401 -12.75 22.25 -4.20
N LYS A 402 -13.81 21.45 -3.97
CA LYS A 402 -13.67 20.04 -3.66
C LYS A 402 -14.42 19.17 -4.66
N LEU A 403 -13.84 18.02 -4.97
CA LEU A 403 -14.52 16.91 -5.63
C LEU A 403 -14.77 15.78 -4.63
N LEU A 404 -16.01 15.32 -4.58
CA LEU A 404 -16.40 14.08 -3.90
C LEU A 404 -16.40 12.95 -4.93
N MET A 405 -15.74 11.85 -4.62
CA MET A 405 -15.59 10.74 -5.54
C MET A 405 -15.58 9.39 -4.85
N ASP A 406 -15.92 8.35 -5.59
CA ASP A 406 -15.63 6.97 -5.22
C ASP A 406 -14.46 6.47 -6.07
N ILE A 407 -13.60 5.66 -5.48
CA ILE A 407 -12.42 5.10 -6.14
C ILE A 407 -12.52 3.59 -6.07
N LYS A 408 -12.39 2.92 -7.22
CA LYS A 408 -12.41 1.46 -7.30
C LYS A 408 -11.21 0.95 -8.08
N CYS A 409 -10.45 0.05 -7.45
CA CYS A 409 -9.29 -0.60 -8.05
C CYS A 409 -9.60 -2.09 -8.15
N PRO A 410 -9.87 -2.61 -9.36
CA PRO A 410 -10.36 -3.99 -9.55
C PRO A 410 -9.29 -5.06 -9.35
N ALA A 411 -8.02 -4.68 -9.44
CA ALA A 411 -6.91 -5.57 -9.15
C ALA A 411 -6.05 -4.93 -8.06
N ILE A 412 -5.87 -5.66 -6.96
CA ILE A 412 -4.89 -5.26 -5.95
C ILE A 412 -3.53 -5.63 -6.51
N VAL A 413 -2.81 -4.65 -7.03
CA VAL A 413 -1.38 -4.78 -7.21
C VAL A 413 -0.78 -4.75 -5.81
N SER A 414 -0.47 -5.90 -5.29
CA SER A 414 0.09 -5.97 -3.96
C SER A 414 1.58 -5.63 -4.01
N ASN A 415 1.91 -4.41 -3.68
CA ASN A 415 3.03 -4.24 -2.80
C ASN A 415 2.40 -4.35 -1.39
N PRO A 416 2.37 -5.51 -0.74
CA PRO A 416 1.66 -5.68 0.49
C PRO A 416 2.42 -4.95 1.58
N GLN A 417 2.12 -3.68 1.74
CA GLN A 417 2.34 -3.05 3.03
C GLN A 417 1.29 -3.65 3.95
N ILE A 418 1.76 -4.40 4.93
CA ILE A 418 0.98 -5.05 5.97
C ILE A 418 0.02 -4.03 6.58
N ARG A 419 -1.26 -4.30 6.47
CA ARG A 419 -2.28 -3.62 7.28
C ARG A 419 -2.38 -4.26 8.65
#